data_1deb6491e6d891d3a5a4878c7aca62ad
#
_entry.id   1deb6491e6d891d3a5a4878c7aca62ad
#
_cell.length_a   1.000
_cell.length_b   1.000
_cell.length_c   1.000
_cell.angle_alpha   90.00
_cell.angle_beta   90.00
_cell.angle_gamma   90.00
#
_symmetry.space_group_name_H-M   'P 1'
#
loop_
_entity.id
_entity.type
_entity.pdbx_description
1 polymer ?
#
loop_
_entity_poly.entity_id
_entity_poly.type
_entity_poly.pdbx_seq_one_letter_code
_entity_poly.pdbx_strand_id
1 'polypeptide(L)'
;QYISGGFSGLIMNEIREKNSMAYTAYGFASSCGLPGAQTYFSGYIGTQNDKAVDAIDLYMKLLTDMPERPGRIDNIKSYLRQSALTDHPDSRNLSLRIAEWKRRGYTDDPAKKELPLIDSLTFPDIVDYYQKNIKGKPIIIGVLGNPKDISIDALKKFGKVIRLNEKKLFNEK
;
A
#
# COMPACT_ATOMS: atom_id res chain seq x y z
N GLN A 1 1.74 -0.75 -7.62
CA GLN A 1 3.18 -0.69 -7.94
C GLN A 1 3.71 0.74 -7.89
N TYR A 2 3.07 1.75 -8.53
CA TYR A 2 3.54 3.14 -8.55
C TYR A 2 3.73 3.74 -7.16
N ILE A 3 2.74 3.62 -6.28
CA ILE A 3 2.78 4.16 -4.91
C ILE A 3 3.64 3.30 -4.00
N SER A 4 3.51 1.98 -4.09
CA SER A 4 3.98 1.02 -3.09
C SER A 4 5.04 0.02 -3.58
N GLY A 5 5.58 0.18 -4.76
CA GLY A 5 6.46 -0.80 -5.44
C GLY A 5 7.86 -0.97 -4.86
N GLY A 6 7.97 -1.32 -3.59
CA GLY A 6 9.27 -1.58 -2.93
C GLY A 6 10.20 -0.37 -3.01
N PHE A 7 11.48 -0.57 -3.24
CA PHE A 7 12.48 0.50 -3.33
C PHE A 7 12.21 1.53 -4.43
N SER A 8 11.52 1.16 -5.49
CA SER A 8 11.16 2.06 -6.57
C SER A 8 9.81 2.76 -6.37
N GLY A 9 9.01 2.41 -5.36
CA GLY A 9 7.73 3.04 -5.06
C GLY A 9 7.87 4.47 -4.56
N LEU A 10 6.81 5.28 -4.71
CA LEU A 10 6.80 6.66 -4.22
C LEU A 10 7.04 6.74 -2.72
N ILE A 11 6.37 5.89 -1.93
CA ILE A 11 6.45 5.91 -0.48
C ILE A 11 7.89 5.75 -0.01
N MET A 12 8.58 4.70 -0.47
CA MET A 12 9.97 4.45 -0.09
C MET A 12 10.88 5.61 -0.53
N ASN A 13 10.71 6.07 -1.76
CA ASN A 13 11.54 7.12 -2.35
C ASN A 13 11.37 8.47 -1.64
N GLU A 14 10.13 8.87 -1.36
CA GLU A 14 9.86 10.16 -0.72
C GLU A 14 10.14 10.12 0.79
N ILE A 15 9.77 9.06 1.49
CA ILE A 15 9.88 9.01 2.95
C ILE A 15 11.28 8.65 3.40
N ARG A 16 11.90 7.62 2.80
CA ARG A 16 13.20 7.14 3.20
C ARG A 16 14.34 7.86 2.47
N GLU A 17 14.36 7.75 1.14
CA GLU A 17 15.54 8.16 0.36
C GLU A 17 15.72 9.67 0.34
N LYS A 18 14.66 10.43 0.13
CA LYS A 18 14.75 11.90 0.04
C LYS A 18 14.72 12.62 1.37
N ASN A 19 13.90 12.16 2.30
CA ASN A 19 13.66 12.88 3.54
C ASN A 19 14.27 12.21 4.77
N SER A 20 14.82 11.00 4.66
CA SER A 20 15.42 10.25 5.77
C SER A 20 14.50 10.17 7.01
N MET A 21 13.18 10.14 6.78
CA MET A 21 12.17 10.16 7.84
C MET A 21 11.91 8.78 8.45
N ALA A 22 12.24 7.71 7.73
CA ALA A 22 11.98 6.35 8.20
C ALA A 22 13.04 5.37 7.75
N TYR A 23 13.29 4.36 8.55
CA TYR A 23 14.10 3.20 8.15
C TYR A 23 13.34 2.32 7.15
N THR A 24 12.04 2.12 7.41
CA THR A 24 11.16 1.33 6.56
C THR A 24 9.86 2.09 6.30
N ALA A 25 9.47 2.18 5.04
CA ALA A 25 8.18 2.73 4.66
C ALA A 25 7.65 1.98 3.44
N TYR A 26 6.41 1.50 3.51
CA TYR A 26 5.77 0.83 2.40
C TYR A 26 4.25 1.00 2.44
N GLY A 27 3.60 0.62 1.36
CA GLY A 27 2.16 0.52 1.29
C GLY A 27 1.76 -0.61 0.36
N PHE A 28 0.54 -1.09 0.49
CA PHE A 28 -0.02 -2.10 -0.40
C PHE A 28 -1.55 -2.01 -0.43
N ALA A 29 -2.11 -2.34 -1.58
CA ALA A 29 -3.53 -2.57 -1.70
C ALA A 29 -3.85 -4.01 -1.25
N SER A 30 -4.80 -4.15 -0.35
CA SER A 30 -5.25 -5.45 0.15
C SER A 30 -6.68 -5.71 -0.29
N SER A 31 -6.92 -6.94 -0.69
CA SER A 31 -8.24 -7.44 -1.05
C SER A 31 -8.37 -8.88 -0.53
N CYS A 32 -9.57 -9.28 -0.11
CA CYS A 32 -9.82 -10.69 0.18
C CYS A 32 -9.89 -11.57 -1.09
N GLY A 33 -9.73 -10.97 -2.26
CA GLY A 33 -9.71 -11.67 -3.55
C GLY A 33 -11.06 -12.20 -4.01
N LEU A 34 -12.16 -11.81 -3.37
CA LEU A 34 -13.51 -12.18 -3.80
C LEU A 34 -14.10 -11.08 -4.69
N PRO A 35 -14.83 -11.44 -5.77
CA PRO A 35 -15.53 -10.48 -6.59
C PRO A 35 -16.48 -9.60 -5.76
N GLY A 36 -16.45 -8.28 -5.97
CA GLY A 36 -17.29 -7.33 -5.25
C GLY A 36 -16.89 -7.03 -3.80
N ALA A 37 -15.84 -7.66 -3.29
CA ALA A 37 -15.36 -7.36 -1.94
C ALA A 37 -14.65 -6.01 -1.87
N GLN A 38 -14.76 -5.37 -0.71
CA GLN A 38 -14.05 -4.13 -0.45
C GLN A 38 -12.54 -4.34 -0.44
N THR A 39 -11.83 -3.38 -1.01
CA THR A 39 -10.38 -3.29 -0.93
C THR A 39 -9.98 -2.12 -0.03
N TYR A 40 -8.82 -2.22 0.59
CA TYR A 40 -8.25 -1.12 1.35
C TYR A 40 -6.76 -0.95 1.02
N PHE A 41 -6.29 0.25 1.19
CA PHE A 41 -4.87 0.55 1.10
C PHE A 41 -4.29 0.60 2.51
N SER A 42 -3.27 -0.21 2.78
CA SER A 42 -2.52 -0.19 4.03
C SER A 42 -1.16 0.44 3.82
N GLY A 43 -0.71 1.20 4.82
CA GLY A 43 0.63 1.75 4.87
C GLY A 43 1.33 1.45 6.18
N TYR A 44 2.64 1.39 6.14
CA TYR A 44 3.50 1.22 7.31
C TYR A 44 4.69 2.17 7.25
N ILE A 45 5.04 2.73 8.39
CA ILE A 45 6.23 3.55 8.59
C ILE A 45 6.93 3.09 9.87
N GLY A 46 8.18 2.67 9.76
CA GLY A 46 9.07 2.43 10.89
C GLY A 46 10.05 3.59 11.05
N THR A 47 9.83 4.45 12.05
CA THR A 47 10.59 5.68 12.27
C THR A 47 11.01 5.83 13.72
N GLN A 48 11.85 6.82 14.02
CA GLN A 48 12.16 7.25 15.38
C GLN A 48 10.93 7.90 16.02
N ASN A 49 10.77 7.76 17.34
CA ASN A 49 9.59 8.27 18.05
C ASN A 49 9.40 9.79 17.86
N ASP A 50 10.46 10.55 17.95
CA ASP A 50 10.49 12.02 17.79
C ASP A 50 10.13 12.47 16.37
N LYS A 51 10.34 11.63 15.35
CA LYS A 51 10.00 11.89 13.94
C LYS A 51 8.62 11.36 13.53
N ALA A 52 7.91 10.68 14.43
CA ALA A 52 6.66 9.99 14.08
C ALA A 52 5.61 10.91 13.45
N VAL A 53 5.42 12.10 14.02
CA VAL A 53 4.42 13.08 13.55
C VAL A 53 4.77 13.58 12.14
N ASP A 54 6.04 13.91 11.90
CA ASP A 54 6.50 14.42 10.61
C ASP A 54 6.47 13.33 9.52
N ALA A 55 6.81 12.09 9.90
CA ALA A 55 6.72 10.94 8.99
C ALA A 55 5.26 10.65 8.59
N ILE A 56 4.31 10.73 9.53
CA ILE A 56 2.88 10.61 9.24
C ILE A 56 2.44 11.75 8.31
N ASP A 57 2.84 12.98 8.60
CA ASP A 57 2.47 14.15 7.79
C ASP A 57 2.94 13.99 6.33
N LEU A 58 4.18 13.58 6.15
CA LEU A 58 4.73 13.32 4.82
C LEU A 58 3.98 12.19 4.10
N TYR A 59 3.68 11.11 4.80
CA TYR A 59 2.92 10.00 4.23
C TYR A 59 1.51 10.44 3.81
N MET A 60 0.83 11.20 4.67
CA MET A 60 -0.50 11.76 4.38
C MET A 60 -0.46 12.68 3.16
N LYS A 61 0.57 13.52 3.02
CA LYS A 61 0.77 14.35 1.82
C LYS A 61 0.87 13.52 0.56
N LEU A 62 1.61 12.42 0.58
CA LEU A 62 1.72 11.52 -0.57
C LEU A 62 0.38 10.86 -0.95
N LEU A 63 -0.50 10.63 0.03
CA LEU A 63 -1.84 10.06 -0.23
C LEU A 63 -2.85 11.11 -0.66
N THR A 64 -2.69 12.38 -0.28
CA THR A 64 -3.61 13.47 -0.65
C THR A 64 -3.19 14.19 -1.91
N ASP A 65 -1.90 14.26 -2.17
CA ASP A 65 -1.31 14.94 -3.33
C ASP A 65 -0.17 14.09 -3.89
N MET A 66 -0.55 13.06 -4.64
CA MET A 66 0.39 12.10 -5.22
C MET A 66 1.27 12.76 -6.29
N PRO A 67 2.60 12.83 -6.12
CA PRO A 67 3.49 13.36 -7.15
C PRO A 67 3.37 12.59 -8.46
N GLU A 68 3.13 13.29 -9.55
CA GLU A 68 3.01 12.68 -10.87
C GLU A 68 4.39 12.59 -11.55
N ARG A 69 4.75 11.38 -11.96
CA ARG A 69 6.02 11.08 -12.65
C ARG A 69 5.76 10.15 -13.84
N PRO A 70 5.22 10.69 -14.94
CA PRO A 70 4.80 9.89 -16.10
C PRO A 70 5.96 9.08 -16.72
N GLY A 71 7.19 9.57 -16.66
CA GLY A 71 8.36 8.85 -17.16
C GLY A 71 8.68 7.53 -16.44
N ARG A 72 7.94 7.17 -15.38
CA ARG A 72 8.10 5.88 -14.68
C ARG A 72 7.23 4.76 -15.25
N ILE A 73 6.33 5.07 -16.18
CA ILE A 73 5.35 4.09 -16.67
C ILE A 73 6.01 2.85 -17.27
N ASP A 74 7.06 3.01 -18.07
CA ASP A 74 7.73 1.88 -18.73
C ASP A 74 8.41 0.95 -17.74
N ASN A 75 9.04 1.49 -16.70
CA ASN A 75 9.63 0.70 -15.62
C ASN A 75 8.55 -0.08 -14.84
N ILE A 76 7.40 0.53 -14.62
CA ILE A 76 6.27 -0.11 -13.93
C ILE A 76 5.70 -1.25 -14.80
N LYS A 77 5.48 -1.01 -16.08
CA LYS A 77 5.01 -2.04 -17.03
C LYS A 77 5.99 -3.20 -17.11
N SER A 78 7.27 -2.91 -17.22
CA SER A 78 8.32 -3.93 -17.27
C SER A 78 8.32 -4.79 -16.00
N TYR A 79 8.23 -4.18 -14.83
CA TYR A 79 8.15 -4.91 -13.57
C TYR A 79 6.88 -5.77 -13.49
N LEU A 80 5.71 -5.22 -13.80
CA LEU A 80 4.44 -5.95 -13.74
C LEU A 80 4.42 -7.12 -14.74
N ARG A 81 4.94 -6.91 -15.95
CA ARG A 81 5.08 -7.95 -16.96
C ARG A 81 6.02 -9.06 -16.49
N GLN A 82 7.18 -8.71 -15.97
CA GLN A 82 8.12 -9.66 -15.40
C GLN A 82 7.45 -10.47 -14.28
N SER A 83 6.77 -9.80 -13.36
CA SER A 83 6.08 -10.44 -12.25
C SER A 83 5.00 -11.42 -12.74
N ALA A 84 4.18 -11.01 -13.70
CA ALA A 84 3.14 -11.88 -14.28
C ALA A 84 3.72 -13.10 -15.00
N LEU A 85 4.87 -12.96 -15.67
CA LEU A 85 5.54 -14.04 -16.38
C LEU A 85 6.30 -15.02 -15.46
N THR A 86 6.69 -14.55 -14.27
CA THR A 86 7.49 -15.38 -13.33
C THR A 86 6.65 -15.96 -12.18
N ASP A 87 5.41 -15.49 -11.98
CA ASP A 87 4.52 -16.02 -10.95
C ASP A 87 3.90 -17.38 -11.37
N HIS A 88 4.76 -18.38 -11.52
CA HIS A 88 4.31 -19.73 -11.78
C HIS A 88 4.29 -20.57 -10.50
N PRO A 89 3.16 -21.22 -10.19
CA PRO A 89 3.12 -22.16 -9.08
C PRO A 89 4.00 -23.36 -9.37
N ASP A 90 4.66 -23.88 -8.36
CA ASP A 90 5.30 -25.18 -8.49
C ASP A 90 4.26 -26.30 -8.70
N SER A 91 4.70 -27.46 -9.19
CA SER A 91 3.82 -28.58 -9.50
C SER A 91 3.02 -29.09 -8.29
N ARG A 92 3.55 -28.95 -7.07
CA ARG A 92 2.89 -29.40 -5.83
C ARG A 92 1.73 -28.49 -5.44
N ASN A 93 1.85 -27.19 -5.73
CA ASN A 93 0.88 -26.16 -5.35
C ASN A 93 -0.11 -25.82 -6.48
N LEU A 94 0.02 -26.44 -7.64
CA LEU A 94 -0.79 -26.11 -8.82
C LEU A 94 -2.29 -26.28 -8.57
N SER A 95 -2.72 -27.36 -7.93
CA SER A 95 -4.13 -27.61 -7.63
C SER A 95 -4.71 -26.56 -6.67
N LEU A 96 -3.94 -26.17 -5.66
CA LEU A 96 -4.32 -25.11 -4.71
C LEU A 96 -4.43 -23.75 -5.41
N ARG A 97 -3.48 -23.44 -6.27
CA ARG A 97 -3.49 -22.20 -7.06
C ARG A 97 -4.70 -22.14 -7.99
N ILE A 98 -5.02 -23.22 -8.68
CA ILE A 98 -6.21 -23.29 -9.53
C ILE A 98 -7.50 -23.12 -8.72
N ALA A 99 -7.59 -23.72 -7.55
CA ALA A 99 -8.73 -23.55 -6.66
C ALA A 99 -8.88 -22.10 -6.20
N GLU A 100 -7.77 -21.43 -5.88
CA GLU A 100 -7.75 -20.02 -5.54
C GLU A 100 -8.19 -19.12 -6.71
N TRP A 101 -7.70 -19.35 -7.91
CA TRP A 101 -8.13 -18.62 -9.11
C TRP A 101 -9.63 -18.76 -9.35
N LYS A 102 -10.17 -19.98 -9.26
CA LYS A 102 -11.62 -20.23 -9.38
C LYS A 102 -12.41 -19.48 -8.31
N ARG A 103 -11.93 -19.48 -7.07
CA ARG A 103 -12.57 -18.74 -5.96
C ARG A 103 -12.59 -17.23 -6.23
N ARG A 104 -11.56 -16.69 -6.89
CA ARG A 104 -11.47 -15.29 -7.31
C ARG A 104 -12.26 -14.97 -8.58
N GLY A 105 -12.92 -15.97 -9.19
CA GLY A 105 -13.73 -15.78 -10.40
C GLY A 105 -12.95 -15.91 -11.72
N TYR A 106 -11.70 -16.38 -11.67
CA TYR A 106 -10.95 -16.68 -12.90
C TYR A 106 -11.33 -18.06 -13.44
N THR A 107 -11.49 -18.14 -14.75
CA THR A 107 -11.77 -19.40 -15.48
C THR A 107 -10.51 -20.02 -16.10
N ASP A 108 -9.43 -19.26 -16.16
CA ASP A 108 -8.14 -19.62 -16.74
C ASP A 108 -7.02 -18.87 -16.00
N ASP A 109 -5.77 -19.03 -16.42
CA ASP A 109 -4.61 -18.33 -15.89
C ASP A 109 -4.83 -16.80 -15.95
N PRO A 110 -4.80 -16.10 -14.81
CA PRO A 110 -4.95 -14.64 -14.76
C PRO A 110 -3.97 -13.89 -15.67
N ALA A 111 -2.74 -14.39 -15.84
CA ALA A 111 -1.72 -13.76 -16.67
C ALA A 111 -2.18 -13.54 -18.11
N LYS A 112 -3.05 -14.40 -18.64
CA LYS A 112 -3.60 -14.26 -20.00
C LYS A 112 -4.43 -12.98 -20.16
N LYS A 113 -5.10 -12.52 -19.08
CA LYS A 113 -5.88 -11.28 -19.06
C LYS A 113 -5.04 -10.10 -18.61
N GLU A 114 -4.13 -10.32 -17.68
CA GLU A 114 -3.33 -9.26 -17.09
C GLU A 114 -2.26 -8.72 -18.04
N LEU A 115 -1.58 -9.58 -18.81
CA LEU A 115 -0.54 -9.15 -19.74
C LEU A 115 -1.01 -8.10 -20.76
N PRO A 116 -2.13 -8.29 -21.48
CA PRO A 116 -2.65 -7.27 -22.39
C PRO A 116 -3.02 -5.96 -21.69
N LEU A 117 -3.56 -6.04 -20.44
CA LEU A 117 -3.88 -4.86 -19.65
C LEU A 117 -2.62 -4.11 -19.22
N ILE A 118 -1.56 -4.83 -18.83
CA ILE A 118 -0.26 -4.22 -18.51
C ILE A 118 0.32 -3.53 -19.74
N ASP A 119 0.25 -4.17 -20.90
CA ASP A 119 0.78 -3.60 -22.15
C ASP A 119 0.03 -2.33 -22.58
N SER A 120 -1.28 -2.24 -22.32
CA SER A 120 -2.10 -1.05 -22.61
C SER A 120 -2.05 0.02 -21.51
N LEU A 121 -1.52 -0.29 -20.31
CA LEU A 121 -1.51 0.62 -19.16
C LEU A 121 -0.82 1.94 -19.51
N THR A 122 -1.46 3.04 -19.14
CA THR A 122 -0.93 4.39 -19.29
C THR A 122 -0.76 5.08 -17.95
N PHE A 123 0.00 6.18 -17.88
CA PHE A 123 0.13 6.92 -16.63
C PHE A 123 -1.20 7.58 -16.17
N PRO A 124 -2.04 8.12 -17.06
CA PRO A 124 -3.40 8.56 -16.71
C PRO A 124 -4.25 7.50 -16.01
N ASP A 125 -4.14 6.21 -16.36
CA ASP A 125 -4.88 5.14 -15.68
C ASP A 125 -4.46 5.01 -14.21
N ILE A 126 -3.17 5.23 -13.92
CA ILE A 126 -2.66 5.24 -12.54
C ILE A 126 -3.24 6.43 -11.77
N VAL A 127 -3.29 7.61 -12.38
CA VAL A 127 -3.85 8.82 -11.79
C VAL A 127 -5.35 8.64 -11.53
N ASP A 128 -6.09 8.11 -12.48
CA ASP A 128 -7.51 7.81 -12.35
C ASP A 128 -7.80 6.82 -11.21
N TYR A 129 -7.00 5.75 -11.13
CA TYR A 129 -7.12 4.80 -10.02
C TYR A 129 -6.88 5.47 -8.67
N TYR A 130 -5.83 6.29 -8.55
CA TYR A 130 -5.53 7.05 -7.34
C TYR A 130 -6.69 7.97 -6.97
N GLN A 131 -7.21 8.76 -7.90
CA GLN A 131 -8.31 9.69 -7.65
C GLN A 131 -9.58 8.97 -7.15
N LYS A 132 -9.91 7.82 -7.74
CA LYS A 132 -11.12 7.05 -7.41
C LYS A 132 -11.00 6.26 -6.11
N ASN A 133 -9.82 5.70 -5.82
CA ASN A 133 -9.68 4.64 -4.82
C ASN A 133 -8.83 5.02 -3.60
N ILE A 134 -8.03 6.08 -3.68
CA ILE A 134 -7.10 6.46 -2.59
C ILE A 134 -7.38 7.87 -2.09
N LYS A 135 -7.38 8.85 -2.99
CA LYS A 135 -7.54 10.26 -2.64
C LYS A 135 -8.87 10.52 -1.93
N GLY A 136 -8.81 11.21 -0.79
CA GLY A 136 -9.99 11.60 -0.04
C GLY A 136 -10.75 10.47 0.66
N LYS A 137 -10.19 9.26 0.70
CA LYS A 137 -10.81 8.15 1.44
C LYS A 137 -10.58 8.29 2.95
N PRO A 138 -11.49 7.79 3.80
CA PRO A 138 -11.28 7.75 5.23
C PRO A 138 -10.02 6.97 5.59
N ILE A 139 -9.25 7.49 6.57
CA ILE A 139 -7.98 6.90 6.98
C ILE A 139 -8.02 6.64 8.48
N ILE A 140 -7.52 5.49 8.89
CA ILE A 140 -7.25 5.13 10.28
C ILE A 140 -5.74 5.05 10.45
N ILE A 141 -5.20 5.78 11.43
CA ILE A 141 -3.78 5.80 11.73
C ILE A 141 -3.55 5.09 13.06
N GLY A 142 -2.82 3.99 13.03
CA GLY A 142 -2.32 3.31 14.23
C GLY A 142 -0.90 3.79 14.55
N VAL A 143 -0.66 4.21 15.79
CA VAL A 143 0.66 4.63 16.26
C VAL A 143 1.07 3.77 17.44
N LEU A 144 2.22 3.11 17.32
CA LEU A 144 2.84 2.33 18.38
C LEU A 144 4.23 2.91 18.68
N GLY A 145 4.48 3.25 19.93
CA GLY A 145 5.77 3.80 20.34
C GLY A 145 5.76 4.29 21.79
N ASN A 146 6.86 4.89 22.23
CA ASN A 146 6.96 5.43 23.57
C ASN A 146 6.16 6.75 23.67
N PRO A 147 5.10 6.81 24.49
CA PRO A 147 4.25 8.01 24.62
C PRO A 147 4.96 9.22 25.24
N LYS A 148 6.16 9.05 25.79
CA LYS A 148 6.96 10.17 26.31
C LYS A 148 7.68 10.94 25.18
N ASP A 149 7.97 10.25 24.09
CA ASP A 149 8.76 10.78 22.98
C ASP A 149 7.86 11.19 21.79
N ILE A 150 6.59 10.77 21.78
CA ILE A 150 5.63 11.09 20.72
C ILE A 150 4.64 12.15 21.22
N SER A 151 4.56 13.28 20.57
CA SER A 151 3.60 14.33 20.91
C SER A 151 2.17 13.92 20.54
N ILE A 152 1.40 13.50 21.56
CA ILE A 152 -0.01 13.13 21.38
C ILE A 152 -0.85 14.33 20.92
N ASP A 153 -0.52 15.53 21.39
CA ASP A 153 -1.21 16.74 20.96
C ASP A 153 -0.96 17.06 19.48
N ALA A 154 0.25 16.85 19.01
CA ALA A 154 0.56 17.01 17.59
C ALA A 154 -0.16 15.97 16.70
N LEU A 155 -0.48 14.78 17.21
CA LEU A 155 -1.27 13.78 16.48
C LEU A 155 -2.73 14.19 16.27
N LYS A 156 -3.28 15.09 17.10
CA LYS A 156 -4.66 15.58 16.99
C LYS A 156 -4.93 16.29 15.65
N LYS A 157 -3.88 16.81 14.98
CA LYS A 157 -4.03 17.42 13.64
C LYS A 157 -4.53 16.45 12.58
N PHE A 158 -4.32 15.15 12.78
CA PHE A 158 -4.78 14.11 11.84
C PHE A 158 -6.19 13.60 12.14
N GLY A 159 -6.73 13.90 13.31
CA GLY A 159 -8.08 13.49 13.70
C GLY A 159 -8.23 13.20 15.19
N LYS A 160 -9.33 12.55 15.55
CA LYS A 160 -9.61 12.15 16.93
C LYS A 160 -8.62 11.10 17.42
N VAL A 161 -7.86 11.40 18.46
CA VAL A 161 -6.92 10.47 19.07
C VAL A 161 -7.63 9.61 20.13
N ILE A 162 -7.49 8.30 20.03
CA ILE A 162 -7.99 7.32 21.01
C ILE A 162 -6.78 6.56 21.55
N ARG A 163 -6.52 6.67 22.85
CA ARG A 163 -5.49 5.86 23.50
C ARG A 163 -6.03 4.47 23.80
N LEU A 164 -5.31 3.48 23.33
CA LEU A 164 -5.57 2.08 23.65
C LEU A 164 -4.52 1.61 24.67
N ASN A 165 -4.92 0.76 25.57
CA ASN A 165 -4.01 0.05 26.46
C ASN A 165 -4.18 -1.47 26.27
N GLU A 166 -3.21 -2.23 26.72
CA GLU A 166 -3.16 -3.67 26.55
C GLU A 166 -4.42 -4.37 27.10
N LYS A 167 -4.87 -3.97 28.29
CA LYS A 167 -6.10 -4.52 28.91
C LYS A 167 -7.36 -4.32 28.06
N LYS A 168 -7.44 -3.17 27.38
CA LYS A 168 -8.59 -2.90 26.47
C LYS A 168 -8.48 -3.67 25.17
N LEU A 169 -7.28 -3.95 24.68
CA LEU A 169 -7.06 -4.68 23.43
C LEU A 169 -7.32 -6.18 23.58
N PHE A 170 -6.90 -6.75 24.72
CA PHE A 170 -6.96 -8.20 24.93
C PHE A 170 -8.08 -8.66 25.86
N ASN A 171 -8.99 -7.75 26.26
CA ASN A 171 -10.09 -8.07 27.19
C ASN A 171 -9.62 -8.76 28.48
N GLU A 172 -8.43 -8.45 28.96
CA GLU A 172 -7.97 -8.93 30.25
C GLU A 172 -8.82 -8.27 31.35
N LYS A 173 -9.57 -9.14 32.07
CA LYS A 173 -10.40 -8.74 33.23
C LYS A 173 -9.52 -8.41 34.42
#